data_d85b1be9a5cdd4c7eef9cbb6a676f339
#
_entry.id   d85b1be9a5cdd4c7eef9cbb6a676f339
#
_cell.length_a   1.000
_cell.length_b   1.000
_cell.length_c   1.000
_cell.angle_alpha   90.00
_cell.angle_beta   90.00
_cell.angle_gamma   90.00
#
_symmetry.space_group_name_H-M   'P 1'
#
loop_
_entity.id
_entity.type
_entity.pdbx_description
1 polymer ?
#
loop_
_entity_poly.entity_id
_entity_poly.type
_entity_poly.pdbx_seq_one_letter_code
_entity_poly.pdbx_strand_id
1 'polypeptide(L)'
;MTTATSPTTAPAASFALALPAGWARLPARAEHERELTREVDRIVREALPDDLPRDSAEPLRRQLRRRLTDAVEEAGRAGANAVYLPASMDGFALPVSLSEAEVDDESETEPVRIVADLLTEAGQLDGLRDVDGAAAARTSATIASDQAEGSWERTWSKRVVYTVSVPHRPGRWVVLTWSAVYGDEPSERLADALVELFDAVMTTFRWTDVPGADPTPVELAVAAAEEAR
;
A
#
# COMPACT_ATOMS: atom_id res chain seq x y z
N MET A 1 -26.53 -34.41 -15.09
CA MET A 1 -25.93 -33.88 -13.83
C MET A 1 -24.63 -33.19 -14.19
N THR A 2 -24.70 -31.89 -14.35
CA THR A 2 -23.54 -31.07 -14.74
C THR A 2 -22.85 -30.62 -13.44
N THR A 3 -21.67 -31.17 -13.18
CA THR A 3 -20.83 -30.75 -12.05
C THR A 3 -20.29 -29.36 -12.34
N ALA A 4 -20.80 -28.37 -11.62
CA ALA A 4 -20.21 -27.03 -11.63
C ALA A 4 -18.82 -27.12 -10.97
N THR A 5 -17.78 -27.01 -11.80
CA THR A 5 -16.40 -26.81 -11.31
C THR A 5 -16.33 -25.42 -10.71
N SER A 6 -16.18 -25.34 -9.39
CA SER A 6 -15.89 -24.06 -8.73
C SER A 6 -14.60 -23.48 -9.32
N PRO A 7 -14.54 -22.19 -9.67
CA PRO A 7 -13.31 -21.59 -10.14
C PRO A 7 -12.28 -21.68 -9.01
N THR A 8 -11.19 -22.39 -9.25
CA THR A 8 -10.03 -22.38 -8.36
C THR A 8 -9.44 -20.97 -8.45
N THR A 9 -9.68 -20.14 -7.45
CA THR A 9 -9.05 -18.82 -7.34
C THR A 9 -7.53 -19.04 -7.31
N ALA A 10 -6.83 -18.57 -8.33
CA ALA A 10 -5.38 -18.65 -8.35
C ALA A 10 -4.82 -17.91 -7.12
N PRO A 11 -3.73 -18.40 -6.48
CA PRO A 11 -3.16 -17.75 -5.32
C PRO A 11 -2.80 -16.31 -5.64
N ALA A 12 -2.91 -15.44 -4.62
CA ALA A 12 -2.53 -14.04 -4.72
C ALA A 12 -1.09 -13.88 -5.23
N ALA A 13 -0.80 -12.79 -5.93
CA ALA A 13 0.57 -12.49 -6.32
C ALA A 13 1.35 -12.05 -5.07
N SER A 14 2.50 -12.64 -4.83
CA SER A 14 3.35 -12.29 -3.70
C SER A 14 4.54 -11.48 -4.15
N PHE A 15 4.81 -10.41 -3.40
CA PHE A 15 5.96 -9.53 -3.64
C PHE A 15 6.50 -9.00 -2.31
N ALA A 16 7.70 -8.46 -2.33
CA ALA A 16 8.35 -7.79 -1.21
C ALA A 16 8.67 -6.34 -1.56
N LEU A 17 8.57 -5.46 -0.56
CA LEU A 17 8.96 -4.05 -0.59
C LEU A 17 9.80 -3.72 0.63
N ALA A 18 10.93 -3.03 0.46
CA ALA A 18 11.70 -2.52 1.58
C ALA A 18 11.11 -1.17 2.04
N LEU A 19 10.13 -1.23 2.94
CA LEU A 19 9.58 -0.04 3.59
C LEU A 19 10.52 0.44 4.70
N PRO A 20 10.54 1.75 5.00
CA PRO A 20 11.31 2.28 6.13
C PRO A 20 10.89 1.63 7.46
N ALA A 21 11.80 1.60 8.43
CA ALA A 21 11.50 1.10 9.76
C ALA A 21 10.30 1.86 10.38
N GLY A 22 9.49 1.16 11.17
CA GLY A 22 8.30 1.73 11.83
C GLY A 22 7.03 1.73 10.97
N TRP A 23 7.07 1.22 9.75
CA TRP A 23 5.86 1.00 8.96
C TRP A 23 5.14 -0.27 9.41
N ALA A 24 3.81 -0.22 9.42
CA ALA A 24 2.94 -1.36 9.71
C ALA A 24 2.09 -1.71 8.49
N ARG A 25 1.90 -3.01 8.27
CA ARG A 25 0.95 -3.55 7.30
C ARG A 25 -0.35 -3.90 8.00
N LEU A 26 -1.44 -3.34 7.57
CA LEU A 26 -2.80 -3.59 8.05
C LEU A 26 -3.56 -4.35 6.96
N PRO A 27 -3.92 -5.62 7.16
CA PRO A 27 -4.69 -6.36 6.19
C PRO A 27 -6.11 -5.78 6.09
N ALA A 28 -6.60 -5.56 4.87
CA ALA A 28 -7.89 -4.92 4.62
C ALA A 28 -8.99 -5.90 4.19
N ARG A 29 -8.66 -7.16 3.97
CA ARG A 29 -9.64 -8.20 3.62
C ARG A 29 -10.34 -8.74 4.87
N ALA A 30 -11.66 -8.97 4.79
CA ALA A 30 -12.50 -9.42 5.91
C ALA A 30 -12.02 -10.74 6.56
N GLU A 31 -11.42 -11.65 5.79
CA GLU A 31 -10.85 -12.91 6.29
C GLU A 31 -9.70 -12.71 7.29
N HIS A 32 -9.08 -11.53 7.31
CA HIS A 32 -7.95 -11.18 8.18
C HIS A 32 -8.33 -10.26 9.36
N GLU A 33 -9.61 -10.14 9.72
CA GLU A 33 -10.11 -9.26 10.79
C GLU A 33 -9.35 -9.43 12.12
N ARG A 34 -9.02 -10.69 12.49
CA ARG A 34 -8.26 -10.97 13.73
C ARG A 34 -6.82 -10.44 13.68
N GLU A 35 -6.20 -10.47 12.51
CA GLU A 35 -4.87 -9.93 12.28
C GLU A 35 -4.92 -8.40 12.31
N LEU A 36 -5.88 -7.79 11.62
CA LEU A 36 -6.14 -6.36 11.67
C LEU A 36 -6.31 -5.87 13.12
N THR A 37 -7.16 -6.53 13.91
CA THR A 37 -7.38 -6.15 15.32
C THR A 37 -6.09 -6.15 16.12
N ARG A 38 -5.25 -7.19 15.97
CA ARG A 38 -3.96 -7.30 16.68
C ARG A 38 -2.99 -6.18 16.30
N GLU A 39 -2.88 -5.89 15.00
CA GLU A 39 -1.99 -4.84 14.51
C GLU A 39 -2.47 -3.45 14.93
N VAL A 40 -3.76 -3.17 14.83
CA VAL A 40 -4.35 -1.91 15.32
C VAL A 40 -4.11 -1.74 16.82
N ASP A 41 -4.29 -2.79 17.62
CA ASP A 41 -4.01 -2.73 19.07
C ASP A 41 -2.54 -2.50 19.38
N ARG A 42 -1.62 -3.05 18.59
CA ARG A 42 -0.18 -2.79 18.70
C ARG A 42 0.13 -1.32 18.41
N ILE A 43 -0.33 -0.80 17.27
CA ILE A 43 -0.13 0.59 16.85
C ILE A 43 -0.69 1.56 17.91
N VAL A 44 -1.91 1.34 18.38
CA VAL A 44 -2.55 2.19 19.39
C VAL A 44 -1.77 2.20 20.71
N ARG A 45 -1.15 1.09 21.08
CA ARG A 45 -0.33 1.00 22.29
C ARG A 45 0.98 1.78 22.13
N GLU A 46 1.62 1.67 20.97
CA GLU A 46 2.90 2.32 20.68
C GLU A 46 2.75 3.84 20.40
N ALA A 47 1.59 4.26 19.90
CA ALA A 47 1.33 5.67 19.52
C ALA A 47 1.08 6.59 20.73
N LEU A 48 0.76 6.06 21.91
CA LEU A 48 0.42 6.87 23.07
C LEU A 48 1.44 6.64 24.19
N PRO A 49 2.00 7.72 24.77
CA PRO A 49 2.93 7.62 25.89
C PRO A 49 2.35 6.85 27.09
N ASP A 50 3.18 6.07 27.76
CA ASP A 50 2.77 5.24 28.91
C ASP A 50 2.45 6.08 30.16
N ASP A 51 2.96 7.32 30.24
CA ASP A 51 2.78 8.25 31.35
C ASP A 51 1.49 9.07 31.29
N LEU A 52 0.69 8.91 30.24
CA LEU A 52 -0.62 9.56 30.15
C LEU A 52 -1.59 9.03 31.22
N PRO A 53 -2.31 9.94 31.96
CA PRO A 53 -3.33 9.52 32.90
C PRO A 53 -4.39 8.64 32.20
N ARG A 54 -4.79 7.55 32.85
CA ARG A 54 -5.74 6.56 32.25
C ARG A 54 -7.02 7.20 31.72
N ASP A 55 -7.57 8.16 32.48
CA ASP A 55 -8.83 8.84 32.12
C ASP A 55 -8.73 9.65 30.82
N SER A 56 -7.51 10.12 30.47
CA SER A 56 -7.22 10.83 29.24
C SER A 56 -6.80 9.89 28.11
N ALA A 57 -6.05 8.85 28.44
CA ALA A 57 -5.51 7.91 27.46
C ALA A 57 -6.59 6.99 26.85
N GLU A 58 -7.53 6.49 27.65
CA GLU A 58 -8.55 5.54 27.18
C GLU A 58 -9.51 6.09 26.09
N PRO A 59 -10.00 7.33 26.20
CA PRO A 59 -10.79 7.94 25.10
C PRO A 59 -9.97 8.06 23.81
N LEU A 60 -8.70 8.50 23.92
CA LEU A 60 -7.79 8.63 22.75
C LEU A 60 -7.48 7.28 22.12
N ARG A 61 -7.19 6.24 22.92
CA ARG A 61 -6.99 4.87 22.41
C ARG A 61 -8.19 4.36 21.65
N ARG A 62 -9.39 4.54 22.19
CA ARG A 62 -10.64 4.13 21.54
C ARG A 62 -10.87 4.88 20.23
N GLN A 63 -10.62 6.19 20.22
CA GLN A 63 -10.77 7.02 19.03
C GLN A 63 -9.80 6.64 17.95
N LEU A 64 -8.51 6.44 18.29
CA LEU A 64 -7.47 6.04 17.34
C LEU A 64 -7.76 4.65 16.77
N ARG A 65 -8.11 3.68 17.63
CA ARG A 65 -8.50 2.34 17.20
C ARG A 65 -9.63 2.40 16.18
N ARG A 66 -10.70 3.09 16.53
CA ARG A 66 -11.87 3.24 15.66
C ARG A 66 -11.47 3.85 14.31
N ARG A 67 -10.75 4.97 14.31
CA ARG A 67 -10.33 5.64 13.06
C ARG A 67 -9.47 4.74 12.17
N LEU A 68 -8.52 4.01 12.75
CA LEU A 68 -7.68 3.07 11.99
C LEU A 68 -8.52 1.92 11.41
N THR A 69 -9.39 1.32 12.21
CA THR A 69 -10.26 0.23 11.76
C THR A 69 -11.19 0.71 10.64
N ASP A 70 -11.91 1.83 10.85
CA ASP A 70 -12.83 2.39 9.86
C ASP A 70 -12.12 2.70 8.53
N ALA A 71 -10.91 3.27 8.59
CA ALA A 71 -10.12 3.61 7.39
C ALA A 71 -9.65 2.36 6.62
N VAL A 72 -9.21 1.31 7.33
CA VAL A 72 -8.77 0.06 6.70
C VAL A 72 -9.96 -0.70 6.10
N GLU A 73 -11.09 -0.74 6.80
CA GLU A 73 -12.33 -1.35 6.29
C GLU A 73 -12.86 -0.60 5.05
N GLU A 74 -12.73 0.72 5.02
CA GLU A 74 -13.09 1.52 3.84
C GLU A 74 -12.18 1.20 2.66
N ALA A 75 -10.87 1.10 2.89
CA ALA A 75 -9.91 0.68 1.87
C ALA A 75 -10.23 -0.74 1.36
N GLY A 76 -10.57 -1.67 2.25
CA GLY A 76 -10.98 -3.02 1.88
C GLY A 76 -12.25 -3.05 1.04
N ARG A 77 -13.25 -2.22 1.36
CA ARG A 77 -14.47 -2.05 0.54
C ARG A 77 -14.16 -1.45 -0.83
N ALA A 78 -13.11 -0.65 -0.94
CA ALA A 78 -12.60 -0.11 -2.20
C ALA A 78 -11.68 -1.10 -2.97
N GLY A 79 -11.49 -2.34 -2.47
CA GLY A 79 -10.74 -3.39 -3.13
C GLY A 79 -9.28 -3.53 -2.67
N ALA A 80 -8.85 -2.82 -1.63
CA ALA A 80 -7.51 -3.01 -1.09
C ALA A 80 -7.35 -4.35 -0.37
N ASN A 81 -6.19 -4.99 -0.56
CA ASN A 81 -5.78 -6.19 0.17
C ASN A 81 -5.12 -5.83 1.50
N ALA A 82 -4.37 -4.73 1.50
CA ALA A 82 -3.68 -4.21 2.67
C ALA A 82 -3.48 -2.69 2.57
N VAL A 83 -3.29 -2.07 3.73
CA VAL A 83 -2.86 -0.68 3.88
C VAL A 83 -1.59 -0.65 4.71
N TYR A 84 -0.61 0.12 4.26
CA TYR A 84 0.63 0.34 4.99
C TYR A 84 0.68 1.79 5.46
N LEU A 85 1.12 2.00 6.69
CA LEU A 85 1.24 3.33 7.27
C LEU A 85 2.42 3.41 8.26
N PRO A 86 3.02 4.58 8.45
CA PRO A 86 4.04 4.78 9.46
C PRO A 86 3.38 4.74 10.85
N ALA A 87 3.63 3.67 11.60
CA ALA A 87 2.98 3.40 12.89
C ALA A 87 3.84 3.79 14.09
N SER A 88 5.17 3.81 13.92
CA SER A 88 6.12 4.11 14.99
C SER A 88 7.23 5.00 14.43
N MET A 89 7.02 6.32 14.54
CA MET A 89 8.04 7.31 14.23
C MET A 89 8.07 8.31 15.39
N ASP A 90 9.10 8.27 16.21
CA ASP A 90 9.33 9.06 17.43
C ASP A 90 8.70 10.48 17.39
N GLY A 91 7.42 10.60 17.77
CA GLY A 91 6.71 11.86 17.89
C GLY A 91 6.23 12.50 16.59
N PHE A 92 6.41 11.88 15.42
CA PHE A 92 5.93 12.39 14.13
C PHE A 92 4.85 11.49 13.52
N ALA A 93 3.68 12.08 13.25
CA ALA A 93 2.68 11.45 12.40
C ALA A 93 2.90 11.93 10.96
N LEU A 94 3.39 11.07 10.09
CA LEU A 94 3.47 11.37 8.67
C LEU A 94 2.08 11.14 8.04
N PRO A 95 1.52 12.16 7.36
CA PRO A 95 0.21 12.05 6.73
C PRO A 95 0.29 11.30 5.39
N VAL A 96 0.73 10.05 5.44
CA VAL A 96 1.01 9.22 4.27
C VAL A 96 0.51 7.80 4.49
N SER A 97 0.05 7.19 3.41
CA SER A 97 -0.35 5.78 3.36
C SER A 97 0.00 5.17 2.01
N LEU A 98 0.20 3.86 2.01
CA LEU A 98 0.29 3.04 0.82
C LEU A 98 -0.83 1.99 0.88
N SER A 99 -1.63 1.85 -0.16
CA SER A 99 -2.58 0.74 -0.30
C SER A 99 -2.12 -0.21 -1.41
N GLU A 100 -2.40 -1.48 -1.18
CA GLU A 100 -2.13 -2.60 -2.08
C GLU A 100 -3.45 -3.20 -2.54
N ALA A 101 -3.63 -3.37 -3.84
CA ALA A 101 -4.77 -4.07 -4.42
C ALA A 101 -4.31 -5.01 -5.53
N GLU A 102 -5.07 -6.07 -5.76
CA GLU A 102 -4.96 -6.88 -6.97
C GLU A 102 -6.18 -6.63 -7.86
N VAL A 103 -5.94 -6.52 -9.16
CA VAL A 103 -6.96 -6.32 -10.17
C VAL A 103 -6.82 -7.41 -11.22
N ASP A 104 -7.93 -8.05 -11.54
CA ASP A 104 -8.02 -8.98 -12.66
C ASP A 104 -8.66 -8.25 -13.84
N ASP A 105 -7.98 -8.30 -14.99
CA ASP A 105 -8.47 -7.82 -16.28
C ASP A 105 -8.70 -9.04 -17.19
N GLU A 106 -9.91 -9.22 -17.63
CA GLU A 106 -10.29 -10.35 -18.49
C GLU A 106 -9.82 -10.16 -19.95
N SER A 107 -9.17 -9.02 -20.28
CA SER A 107 -8.65 -8.80 -21.62
C SER A 107 -7.42 -9.68 -21.88
N GLU A 108 -7.33 -10.22 -23.09
CA GLU A 108 -6.14 -10.93 -23.58
C GLU A 108 -5.07 -9.95 -24.12
N THR A 109 -5.18 -8.66 -23.79
CA THR A 109 -4.29 -7.61 -24.27
C THR A 109 -2.91 -7.72 -23.63
N GLU A 110 -1.86 -7.57 -24.44
CA GLU A 110 -0.48 -7.57 -23.95
C GLU A 110 -0.27 -6.49 -22.87
N PRO A 111 0.39 -6.81 -21.74
CA PRO A 111 0.57 -5.88 -20.61
C PRO A 111 1.15 -4.53 -21.00
N VAL A 112 2.15 -4.50 -21.88
CA VAL A 112 2.79 -3.25 -22.35
C VAL A 112 1.79 -2.33 -23.04
N ARG A 113 0.81 -2.89 -23.74
CA ARG A 113 -0.22 -2.10 -24.42
C ARG A 113 -1.22 -1.50 -23.43
N ILE A 114 -1.63 -2.27 -22.42
CA ILE A 114 -2.50 -1.77 -21.33
C ILE A 114 -1.79 -0.62 -20.60
N VAL A 115 -0.51 -0.79 -20.27
CA VAL A 115 0.31 0.27 -19.66
C VAL A 115 0.36 1.52 -20.54
N ALA A 116 0.59 1.36 -21.85
CA ALA A 116 0.63 2.49 -22.79
C ALA A 116 -0.73 3.22 -22.87
N ASP A 117 -1.83 2.49 -22.86
CA ASP A 117 -3.18 3.05 -22.88
C ASP A 117 -3.48 3.82 -21.58
N LEU A 118 -3.14 3.25 -20.41
CA LEU A 118 -3.25 3.92 -19.10
C LEU A 118 -2.46 5.23 -19.04
N LEU A 119 -1.21 5.23 -19.54
CA LEU A 119 -0.36 6.42 -19.54
C LEU A 119 -0.85 7.48 -20.53
N THR A 120 -1.42 7.06 -21.66
CA THR A 120 -2.01 7.94 -22.66
C THR A 120 -3.25 8.62 -22.08
N GLU A 121 -4.14 7.88 -21.42
CA GLU A 121 -5.33 8.40 -20.77
C GLU A 121 -4.97 9.38 -19.63
N ALA A 122 -3.94 9.08 -18.86
CA ALA A 122 -3.43 9.95 -17.80
C ALA A 122 -2.65 11.17 -18.34
N GLY A 123 -2.28 11.20 -19.62
CA GLY A 123 -1.40 12.23 -20.19
C GLY A 123 0.03 12.21 -19.65
N GLN A 124 0.52 11.03 -19.21
CA GLN A 124 1.82 10.84 -18.52
C GLN A 124 2.69 9.79 -19.22
N LEU A 125 3.02 10.04 -20.50
CA LEU A 125 3.74 9.09 -21.36
C LEU A 125 5.15 8.72 -20.85
N ASP A 126 5.74 9.52 -19.97
CA ASP A 126 7.00 9.26 -19.28
C ASP A 126 6.87 8.31 -18.08
N GLY A 127 5.65 7.87 -17.78
CA GLY A 127 5.32 6.99 -16.66
C GLY A 127 5.60 5.50 -16.87
N LEU A 128 6.08 5.07 -18.06
CA LEU A 128 6.44 3.67 -18.29
C LEU A 128 7.61 3.27 -17.38
N ARG A 129 7.47 2.15 -16.69
CA ARG A 129 8.48 1.59 -15.78
C ARG A 129 8.68 0.10 -16.07
N ASP A 130 9.87 -0.37 -15.74
CA ASP A 130 10.15 -1.77 -15.49
C ASP A 130 10.25 -1.97 -13.97
N VAL A 131 9.44 -2.88 -13.45
CA VAL A 131 9.40 -3.20 -12.03
C VAL A 131 9.68 -4.68 -11.88
N ASP A 132 10.92 -5.03 -11.54
CA ASP A 132 11.40 -6.40 -11.42
C ASP A 132 11.09 -7.27 -12.66
N GLY A 133 11.38 -6.73 -13.85
CA GLY A 133 11.13 -7.37 -15.15
C GLY A 133 9.67 -7.32 -15.62
N ALA A 134 8.76 -6.72 -14.87
CA ALA A 134 7.36 -6.57 -15.24
C ALA A 134 7.05 -5.17 -15.78
N ALA A 135 6.21 -5.11 -16.83
CA ALA A 135 5.73 -3.82 -17.36
C ALA A 135 4.82 -3.14 -16.32
N ALA A 136 5.10 -1.86 -16.07
CA ALA A 136 4.33 -1.07 -15.11
C ALA A 136 4.04 0.36 -15.61
N ALA A 137 2.86 0.87 -15.24
CA ALA A 137 2.52 2.28 -15.36
C ALA A 137 2.72 2.97 -14.01
N ARG A 138 3.45 4.11 -14.01
CA ARG A 138 3.48 5.05 -12.89
C ARG A 138 2.68 6.29 -13.28
N THR A 139 1.60 6.55 -12.55
CA THR A 139 0.80 7.78 -12.72
C THR A 139 0.80 8.59 -11.43
N SER A 140 0.59 9.90 -11.53
CA SER A 140 0.51 10.80 -10.39
C SER A 140 -0.61 11.81 -10.56
N ALA A 141 -1.22 12.22 -9.45
CA ALA A 141 -2.26 13.25 -9.43
C ALA A 141 -2.24 14.00 -8.10
N THR A 142 -2.64 15.27 -8.14
CA THR A 142 -3.00 16.03 -6.96
C THR A 142 -4.53 16.11 -6.88
N ILE A 143 -5.08 15.63 -5.77
CA ILE A 143 -6.52 15.54 -5.54
C ILE A 143 -6.86 16.46 -4.37
N ALA A 144 -7.83 17.37 -4.57
CA ALA A 144 -8.40 18.11 -3.46
C ALA A 144 -9.20 17.16 -2.58
N SER A 145 -8.99 17.22 -1.27
CA SER A 145 -9.82 16.49 -0.33
C SER A 145 -11.17 17.20 -0.21
N ASP A 146 -12.25 16.43 -0.26
CA ASP A 146 -13.55 16.96 0.14
C ASP A 146 -13.45 17.40 1.60
N GLN A 147 -13.94 18.62 1.88
CA GLN A 147 -13.92 19.17 3.23
C GLN A 147 -14.73 18.23 4.14
N ALA A 148 -14.06 17.64 5.12
CA ALA A 148 -14.79 16.97 6.20
C ALA A 148 -15.73 17.99 6.86
N GLU A 149 -16.99 17.61 7.14
CA GLU A 149 -17.96 18.47 7.82
C GLU A 149 -17.31 19.08 9.08
N GLY A 150 -17.21 20.41 9.11
CA GLY A 150 -16.64 21.17 10.22
C GLY A 150 -15.14 21.50 10.11
N SER A 151 -14.44 21.15 9.02
CA SER A 151 -13.08 21.63 8.75
C SER A 151 -13.10 22.85 7.86
N TRP A 152 -12.43 23.93 8.29
CA TRP A 152 -12.26 25.18 7.52
C TRP A 152 -11.04 25.12 6.60
N GLU A 153 -10.16 24.14 6.80
CA GLU A 153 -8.91 23.99 6.06
C GLU A 153 -9.09 23.05 4.88
N ARG A 154 -8.78 23.55 3.69
CA ARG A 154 -8.71 22.76 2.48
C ARG A 154 -7.42 21.96 2.51
N THR A 155 -7.51 20.64 2.33
CA THR A 155 -6.36 19.76 2.20
C THR A 155 -6.29 19.17 0.78
N TRP A 156 -5.09 18.78 0.38
CA TRP A 156 -4.80 18.10 -0.87
C TRP A 156 -4.08 16.80 -0.59
N SER A 157 -4.16 15.89 -1.53
CA SER A 157 -3.39 14.65 -1.52
C SER A 157 -2.60 14.51 -2.80
N LYS A 158 -1.28 14.35 -2.69
CA LYS A 158 -0.45 13.85 -3.79
C LYS A 158 -0.61 12.35 -3.83
N ARG A 159 -1.12 11.85 -4.96
CA ARG A 159 -1.32 10.43 -5.18
C ARG A 159 -0.39 9.94 -6.28
N VAL A 160 0.33 8.85 -6.01
CA VAL A 160 1.14 8.14 -7.00
C VAL A 160 0.65 6.71 -7.07
N VAL A 161 0.41 6.21 -8.26
CA VAL A 161 -0.07 4.84 -8.49
C VAL A 161 0.93 4.10 -9.37
N TYR A 162 1.35 2.93 -8.92
CA TYR A 162 2.04 1.94 -9.74
C TYR A 162 1.07 0.81 -10.05
N THR A 163 0.83 0.58 -11.34
CA THR A 163 0.05 -0.55 -11.85
C THR A 163 1.04 -1.50 -12.51
N VAL A 164 1.32 -2.63 -11.86
CA VAL A 164 2.38 -3.58 -12.23
C VAL A 164 1.76 -4.87 -12.73
N SER A 165 2.13 -5.31 -13.95
CA SER A 165 1.65 -6.58 -14.50
C SER A 165 2.27 -7.76 -13.74
N VAL A 166 1.46 -8.77 -13.39
CA VAL A 166 1.97 -9.97 -12.72
C VAL A 166 2.64 -10.89 -13.74
N PRO A 167 3.94 -11.24 -13.58
CA PRO A 167 4.62 -12.12 -14.52
C PRO A 167 3.93 -13.47 -14.65
N HIS A 168 3.87 -13.99 -15.89
CA HIS A 168 3.26 -15.29 -16.22
C HIS A 168 1.77 -15.43 -15.84
N ARG A 169 1.09 -14.33 -15.54
CA ARG A 169 -0.35 -14.28 -15.24
C ARG A 169 -1.02 -13.16 -16.05
N PRO A 170 -1.31 -13.39 -17.35
CA PRO A 170 -1.97 -12.41 -18.20
C PRO A 170 -3.28 -11.91 -17.56
N GLY A 171 -3.55 -10.61 -17.69
CA GLY A 171 -4.74 -9.98 -17.12
C GLY A 171 -4.69 -9.75 -15.61
N ARG A 172 -3.58 -10.10 -14.91
CA ARG A 172 -3.47 -9.87 -13.48
C ARG A 172 -2.49 -8.74 -13.16
N TRP A 173 -2.90 -7.87 -12.24
CA TRP A 173 -2.18 -6.65 -11.91
C TRP A 173 -2.08 -6.46 -10.39
N VAL A 174 -0.95 -5.97 -9.95
CA VAL A 174 -0.78 -5.40 -8.60
C VAL A 174 -0.82 -3.88 -8.72
N VAL A 175 -1.68 -3.25 -7.95
CA VAL A 175 -1.84 -1.80 -7.89
C VAL A 175 -1.39 -1.30 -6.53
N LEU A 176 -0.35 -0.47 -6.52
CA LEU A 176 0.20 0.16 -5.33
C LEU A 176 -0.12 1.65 -5.39
N THR A 177 -0.94 2.13 -4.46
CA THR A 177 -1.36 3.54 -4.40
C THR A 177 -0.78 4.21 -3.18
N TRP A 178 0.12 5.16 -3.43
CA TRP A 178 0.67 6.06 -2.42
C TRP A 178 -0.18 7.31 -2.32
N SER A 179 -0.44 7.78 -1.10
CA SER A 179 -1.15 9.03 -0.82
C SER A 179 -0.44 9.80 0.27
N ALA A 180 -0.06 11.05 -0.01
CA ALA A 180 0.51 11.99 0.95
C ALA A 180 -0.37 13.23 1.05
N VAL A 181 -0.93 13.49 2.23
CA VAL A 181 -1.86 14.60 2.47
C VAL A 181 -1.09 15.84 2.93
N TYR A 182 -1.50 17.02 2.45
CA TYR A 182 -0.90 18.32 2.83
C TYR A 182 -1.96 19.42 2.85
N GLY A 183 -1.67 20.52 3.58
CA GLY A 183 -2.60 21.65 3.73
C GLY A 183 -1.94 23.00 3.48
N ASP A 184 -0.62 23.07 3.51
CA ASP A 184 0.18 24.29 3.36
C ASP A 184 1.46 24.02 2.57
N GLU A 185 2.20 25.08 2.23
CA GLU A 185 3.44 24.98 1.45
C GLU A 185 4.55 24.15 2.13
N PRO A 186 4.81 24.25 3.46
CA PRO A 186 5.76 23.37 4.12
C PRO A 186 5.38 21.88 4.05
N SER A 187 4.12 21.55 4.27
CA SER A 187 3.62 20.16 4.18
C SER A 187 3.54 19.67 2.73
N GLU A 188 3.37 20.56 1.74
CA GLU A 188 3.47 20.22 0.33
C GLU A 188 4.88 19.76 -0.05
N ARG A 189 5.92 20.51 0.39
CA ARG A 189 7.32 20.08 0.18
C ARG A 189 7.63 18.73 0.83
N LEU A 190 7.06 18.48 2.00
CA LEU A 190 7.17 17.16 2.64
C LEU A 190 6.47 16.08 1.80
N ALA A 191 5.28 16.37 1.27
CA ALA A 191 4.57 15.45 0.40
C ALA A 191 5.34 15.13 -0.88
N ASP A 192 6.07 16.11 -1.47
CA ASP A 192 6.97 15.88 -2.60
C ASP A 192 8.12 14.94 -2.23
N ALA A 193 8.80 15.19 -1.12
CA ALA A 193 9.86 14.32 -0.64
C ALA A 193 9.35 12.89 -0.33
N LEU A 194 8.12 12.76 0.16
CA LEU A 194 7.49 11.45 0.40
C LEU A 194 7.13 10.73 -0.91
N VAL A 195 6.83 11.45 -1.98
CA VAL A 195 6.66 10.87 -3.32
C VAL A 195 8.00 10.35 -3.85
N GLU A 196 9.09 11.12 -3.71
CA GLU A 196 10.43 10.65 -4.08
C GLU A 196 10.86 9.42 -3.27
N LEU A 197 10.54 9.40 -1.97
CA LEU A 197 10.76 8.23 -1.13
C LEU A 197 10.01 6.99 -1.66
N PHE A 198 8.76 7.15 -2.08
CA PHE A 198 7.98 6.05 -2.62
C PHE A 198 8.57 5.52 -3.93
N ASP A 199 8.98 6.42 -4.83
CA ASP A 199 9.66 6.01 -6.06
C ASP A 199 10.96 5.23 -5.74
N ALA A 200 11.70 5.62 -4.71
CA ALA A 200 12.87 4.88 -4.24
C ALA A 200 12.48 3.51 -3.63
N VAL A 201 11.41 3.44 -2.84
CA VAL A 201 10.87 2.17 -2.32
C VAL A 201 10.49 1.24 -3.46
N MET A 202 9.89 1.73 -4.53
CA MET A 202 9.53 0.92 -5.69
C MET A 202 10.73 0.31 -6.42
N THR A 203 11.93 0.86 -6.29
CA THR A 203 13.15 0.21 -6.82
C THR A 203 13.53 -1.07 -6.07
N THR A 204 12.99 -1.24 -4.87
CA THR A 204 13.21 -2.44 -4.04
C THR A 204 12.14 -3.52 -4.23
N PHE A 205 11.14 -3.25 -5.06
CA PHE A 205 10.08 -4.22 -5.35
C PHE A 205 10.67 -5.51 -5.93
N ARG A 206 10.26 -6.67 -5.41
CA ARG A 206 10.64 -7.99 -5.92
C ARG A 206 9.45 -8.94 -5.85
N TRP A 207 9.26 -9.69 -6.92
CA TRP A 207 8.34 -10.83 -6.91
C TRP A 207 8.92 -11.96 -6.06
N THR A 208 8.10 -12.56 -5.18
CA THR A 208 8.57 -13.64 -4.28
C THR A 208 8.08 -15.03 -4.70
N ASP A 209 6.92 -15.13 -5.39
CA ASP A 209 6.32 -16.40 -5.79
C ASP A 209 6.34 -16.64 -7.31
N VAL A 210 7.20 -15.93 -8.03
CA VAL A 210 7.35 -16.09 -9.48
C VAL A 210 8.52 -17.02 -9.75
N PRO A 211 8.33 -18.15 -10.46
CA PRO A 211 9.44 -19.02 -10.83
C PRO A 211 10.50 -18.25 -11.63
N GLY A 212 11.76 -18.23 -11.15
CA GLY A 212 12.87 -17.52 -11.76
C GLY A 212 13.12 -16.10 -11.24
N ALA A 213 12.36 -15.63 -10.24
CA ALA A 213 12.74 -14.43 -9.51
C ALA A 213 14.02 -14.70 -8.71
N ASP A 214 14.99 -13.78 -8.80
CA ASP A 214 16.18 -13.84 -7.96
C ASP A 214 15.79 -13.66 -6.49
N PRO A 215 16.39 -14.43 -5.56
CA PRO A 215 16.10 -14.31 -4.14
C PRO A 215 16.42 -12.90 -3.66
N THR A 216 15.52 -12.34 -2.86
CA THR A 216 15.71 -11.01 -2.26
C THR A 216 16.89 -11.02 -1.28
N PRO A 217 17.54 -9.85 -1.04
CA PRO A 217 18.57 -9.75 0.00
C PRO A 217 18.10 -10.24 1.38
N VAL A 218 16.81 -10.12 1.68
CA VAL A 218 16.22 -10.61 2.93
C VAL A 218 16.12 -12.13 2.92
N GLU A 219 15.67 -12.75 1.84
CA GLU A 219 15.62 -14.22 1.69
C GLU A 219 17.03 -14.83 1.73
N LEU A 220 18.02 -14.19 1.09
CA LEU A 220 19.41 -14.59 1.18
C LEU A 220 19.96 -14.49 2.61
N ALA A 221 19.59 -13.42 3.34
CA ALA A 221 20.00 -13.26 4.74
C ALA A 221 19.32 -14.27 5.67
N VAL A 222 18.07 -14.61 5.44
CA VAL A 222 17.33 -15.63 6.19
C VAL A 222 17.92 -17.01 5.89
N ALA A 223 18.14 -17.35 4.62
CA ALA A 223 18.74 -18.63 4.23
C ALA A 223 20.14 -18.79 4.84
N ALA A 224 20.98 -17.74 4.81
CA ALA A 224 22.30 -17.75 5.43
C ALA A 224 22.24 -17.91 6.96
N ALA A 225 21.23 -17.34 7.62
CA ALA A 225 21.02 -17.49 9.05
C ALA A 225 20.50 -18.89 9.46
N GLU A 226 19.76 -19.55 8.57
CA GLU A 226 19.29 -20.93 8.76
C GLU A 226 20.41 -21.95 8.53
N GLU A 227 21.28 -21.72 7.54
CA GLU A 227 22.47 -22.59 7.32
C GLU A 227 23.53 -22.48 8.42
N ALA A 228 23.52 -21.38 9.19
CA ALA A 228 24.46 -21.17 10.31
C ALA A 228 24.00 -21.79 11.65
N ARG A 229 22.87 -22.49 11.68
CA ARG A 229 22.29 -23.16 12.87
C ARG A 229 22.58 -24.64 12.89
#